data_4ae1c5c03c6e251c41e5d3490adf04d1
#
_entry.id   4ae1c5c03c6e251c41e5d3490adf04d1
#
_cell.length_a   1.000
_cell.length_b   1.000
_cell.length_c   1.000
_cell.angle_alpha   90.00
_cell.angle_beta   90.00
_cell.angle_gamma   90.00
#
_symmetry.space_group_name_H-M   'P 1'
#
loop_
_entity.id
_entity.type
_entity.pdbx_description
1 polymer ?
#
loop_
_entity_poly.entity_id
_entity_poly.type
_entity_poly.pdbx_seq_one_letter_code
_entity_poly.pdbx_strand_id
1 'polypeptide(L)'
;SSLEQTRQQLIIISGWNYNDSVEIGSLPDVDTSAVSSINVDSDIQTAIANNYSIKITERRLANSQSENNRATYTSTLSNQKDTVSTNVKNAYNSLVLAKDSYEQAKTNYELAEKERAAAELRLSAGTITKKTYAKQKSACLSAKTSMESARLSFLTAKVTYDWAVAGLASAS
;
A
#
# COMPACT_ATOMS: atom_id res chain seq x y z
N SER A 1 16.81 18.21 10.40
CA SER A 1 17.01 17.07 9.50
C SER A 1 15.73 16.86 8.69
N SER A 2 15.82 16.20 7.53
CA SER A 2 14.64 15.92 6.67
C SER A 2 13.55 15.15 7.42
N LEU A 3 13.92 14.27 8.33
CA LEU A 3 13.00 13.51 9.17
C LEU A 3 12.17 14.42 10.08
N GLU A 4 12.78 15.43 10.67
CA GLU A 4 12.08 16.39 11.53
C GLU A 4 11.12 17.28 10.71
N GLN A 5 11.51 17.69 9.52
CA GLN A 5 10.63 18.42 8.60
C GLN A 5 9.42 17.59 8.19
N THR A 6 9.62 16.31 7.85
CA THR A 6 8.52 15.39 7.52
C THR A 6 7.58 15.17 8.70
N ARG A 7 8.13 15.04 9.91
CA ARG A 7 7.33 14.92 11.14
C ARG A 7 6.47 16.17 11.37
N GLN A 8 7.05 17.36 11.23
CA GLN A 8 6.33 18.62 11.37
C GLN A 8 5.23 18.78 10.33
N GLN A 9 5.49 18.42 9.07
CA GLN A 9 4.47 18.41 8.02
C GLN A 9 3.31 17.46 8.35
N LEU A 10 3.61 16.28 8.87
CA LEU A 10 2.59 15.30 9.29
C LEU A 10 1.71 15.87 10.41
N ILE A 11 2.30 16.51 11.41
CA ILE A 11 1.60 17.16 12.53
C ILE A 11 0.63 18.23 11.99
N ILE A 12 1.10 19.10 11.09
CA ILE A 12 0.29 20.18 10.50
C ILE A 12 -0.87 19.60 9.67
N ILE A 13 -0.60 18.62 8.81
CA ILE A 13 -1.62 18.01 7.94
C ILE A 13 -2.68 17.27 8.77
N SER A 14 -2.28 16.70 9.90
CA SER A 14 -3.19 16.00 10.83
C SER A 14 -4.02 16.95 11.70
N GLY A 15 -3.84 18.27 11.58
CA GLY A 15 -4.59 19.27 12.33
C GLY A 15 -4.12 19.44 13.79
N TRP A 16 -2.96 18.92 14.14
CA TRP A 16 -2.34 19.10 15.44
C TRP A 16 -1.55 20.42 15.49
N ASN A 17 -1.29 20.93 16.71
CA ASN A 17 -0.49 22.14 16.84
C ASN A 17 1.00 21.82 16.59
N TYR A 18 1.71 22.79 16.00
CA TYR A 18 3.12 22.65 15.65
C TYR A 18 4.04 22.21 16.81
N ASN A 19 3.70 22.58 18.05
CA ASN A 19 4.46 22.26 19.24
C ASN A 19 3.98 20.99 19.96
N ASP A 20 2.99 20.27 19.41
CA ASP A 20 2.52 19.05 20.04
C ASP A 20 3.60 17.96 19.94
N SER A 21 3.94 17.38 21.09
CA SER A 21 4.84 16.22 21.15
C SER A 21 4.08 14.95 20.79
N VAL A 22 3.79 14.76 19.52
CA VAL A 22 3.10 13.57 19.04
C VAL A 22 4.10 12.44 18.87
N GLU A 23 3.82 11.32 19.51
CA GLU A 23 4.59 10.09 19.34
C GLU A 23 4.04 9.32 18.13
N ILE A 24 4.92 9.09 17.12
CA ILE A 24 4.59 8.24 16.00
C ILE A 24 4.74 6.79 16.46
N GLY A 25 3.61 6.09 16.56
CA GLY A 25 3.57 4.69 16.94
C GLY A 25 4.26 3.76 15.94
N SER A 26 4.42 2.50 16.32
CA SER A 26 4.92 1.47 15.41
C SER A 26 3.92 1.22 14.27
N LEU A 27 4.44 0.82 13.11
CA LEU A 27 3.60 0.36 12.01
C LEU A 27 2.69 -0.80 12.48
N PRO A 28 1.42 -0.83 12.05
CA PRO A 28 0.51 -1.93 12.40
C PRO A 28 1.02 -3.26 11.86
N ASP A 29 0.64 -4.35 12.51
CA ASP A 29 0.94 -5.69 12.02
C ASP A 29 0.25 -5.94 10.67
N VAL A 30 0.95 -6.67 9.81
CA VAL A 30 0.51 -6.93 8.45
C VAL A 30 -0.06 -8.34 8.37
N ASP A 31 -1.35 -8.42 8.04
CA ASP A 31 -1.99 -9.67 7.65
C ASP A 31 -2.03 -9.77 6.11
N THR A 32 -1.14 -10.59 5.56
CA THR A 32 -1.07 -10.84 4.11
C THR A 32 -2.09 -11.88 3.65
N SER A 33 -2.67 -12.65 4.57
CA SER A 33 -3.62 -13.72 4.24
C SER A 33 -4.94 -13.17 3.69
N ALA A 34 -5.37 -12.00 4.16
CA ALA A 34 -6.57 -11.31 3.72
C ALA A 34 -6.56 -10.98 2.20
N VAL A 35 -5.38 -10.80 1.60
CA VAL A 35 -5.25 -10.51 0.16
C VAL A 35 -5.76 -11.67 -0.70
N SER A 36 -5.57 -12.92 -0.24
CA SER A 36 -5.99 -14.12 -0.97
C SER A 36 -7.52 -14.32 -0.99
N SER A 37 -8.24 -13.67 -0.09
CA SER A 37 -9.72 -13.76 0.01
C SER A 37 -10.45 -12.65 -0.75
N ILE A 38 -9.72 -11.72 -1.37
CA ILE A 38 -10.29 -10.59 -2.13
C ILE A 38 -11.01 -11.10 -3.37
N ASN A 39 -12.27 -10.65 -3.55
CA ASN A 39 -13.04 -10.85 -4.77
C ASN A 39 -13.06 -9.55 -5.58
N VAL A 40 -12.12 -9.43 -6.50
CA VAL A 40 -11.91 -8.21 -7.30
C VAL A 40 -13.16 -7.82 -8.10
N ASP A 41 -13.91 -8.77 -8.63
CA ASP A 41 -15.11 -8.48 -9.43
C ASP A 41 -16.23 -7.90 -8.57
N SER A 42 -16.43 -8.41 -7.35
CA SER A 42 -17.36 -7.84 -6.38
C SER A 42 -16.95 -6.44 -5.94
N ASP A 43 -15.65 -6.24 -5.73
CA ASP A 43 -15.10 -4.96 -5.31
C ASP A 43 -15.18 -3.90 -6.41
N ILE A 44 -15.05 -4.29 -7.68
CA ILE A 44 -15.30 -3.42 -8.83
C ILE A 44 -16.76 -2.94 -8.84
N GLN A 45 -17.73 -3.82 -8.61
CA GLN A 45 -19.14 -3.42 -8.57
C GLN A 45 -19.39 -2.44 -7.41
N THR A 46 -18.78 -2.69 -6.26
CA THR A 46 -18.83 -1.79 -5.10
C THR A 46 -18.23 -0.42 -5.42
N ALA A 47 -17.07 -0.39 -6.06
CA ALA A 47 -16.39 0.84 -6.47
C ALA A 47 -17.23 1.65 -7.46
N ILE A 48 -17.82 1.00 -8.46
CA ILE A 48 -18.70 1.63 -9.45
C ILE A 48 -19.93 2.22 -8.76
N ALA A 49 -20.57 1.45 -7.88
CA ALA A 49 -21.76 1.89 -7.13
C ALA A 49 -21.47 3.09 -6.20
N ASN A 50 -20.26 3.19 -5.67
CA ASN A 50 -19.86 4.25 -4.75
C ASN A 50 -19.31 5.49 -5.45
N ASN A 51 -18.83 5.37 -6.70
CA ASN A 51 -18.15 6.44 -7.39
C ASN A 51 -19.06 7.65 -7.66
N TYR A 52 -18.64 8.82 -7.19
CA TYR A 52 -19.43 10.05 -7.25
C TYR A 52 -19.64 10.55 -8.68
N SER A 53 -18.62 10.47 -9.54
CA SER A 53 -18.70 10.92 -10.95
C SER A 53 -19.68 10.06 -11.74
N ILE A 54 -19.69 8.76 -11.51
CA ILE A 54 -20.66 7.82 -12.10
C ILE A 54 -22.08 8.19 -11.68
N LYS A 55 -22.33 8.38 -10.38
CA LYS A 55 -23.64 8.79 -9.83
C LYS A 55 -24.15 10.10 -10.45
N ILE A 56 -23.27 11.08 -10.65
CA ILE A 56 -23.65 12.34 -11.33
C ILE A 56 -24.05 12.06 -12.78
N THR A 57 -23.27 11.29 -13.52
CA THR A 57 -23.55 10.99 -14.93
C THR A 57 -24.84 10.19 -15.08
N GLU A 58 -25.14 9.25 -14.19
CA GLU A 58 -26.39 8.50 -14.15
C GLU A 58 -27.59 9.44 -13.92
N ARG A 59 -27.49 10.40 -13.01
CA ARG A 59 -28.52 11.41 -12.79
C ARG A 59 -28.73 12.32 -14.00
N ARG A 60 -27.64 12.74 -14.66
CA ARG A 60 -27.71 13.53 -15.91
C ARG A 60 -28.38 12.75 -17.04
N LEU A 61 -28.07 11.48 -17.18
CA LEU A 61 -28.68 10.59 -18.14
C LEU A 61 -30.18 10.43 -17.89
N ALA A 62 -30.57 10.20 -16.63
CA ALA A 62 -31.97 10.03 -16.23
C ALA A 62 -32.81 11.30 -16.51
N ASN A 63 -32.24 12.48 -16.31
CA ASN A 63 -32.92 13.78 -16.47
C ASN A 63 -32.84 14.35 -17.90
N SER A 64 -32.10 13.70 -18.82
CA SER A 64 -31.89 14.20 -20.17
C SER A 64 -33.12 13.94 -21.05
N GLN A 65 -33.61 15.00 -21.72
CA GLN A 65 -34.70 14.93 -22.70
C GLN A 65 -34.18 14.85 -24.14
N SER A 66 -32.94 15.26 -24.38
CA SER A 66 -32.32 15.24 -25.71
C SER A 66 -31.68 13.88 -25.99
N GLU A 67 -31.99 13.30 -27.16
CA GLU A 67 -31.44 12.02 -27.62
C GLU A 67 -29.90 12.07 -27.76
N ASN A 68 -29.37 13.16 -28.32
CA ASN A 68 -27.93 13.37 -28.43
C ASN A 68 -27.22 13.41 -27.06
N ASN A 69 -27.84 14.10 -26.09
CA ASN A 69 -27.28 14.15 -24.73
C ASN A 69 -27.33 12.78 -24.05
N ARG A 70 -28.42 12.03 -24.25
CA ARG A 70 -28.54 10.66 -23.74
C ARG A 70 -27.45 9.75 -24.30
N ALA A 71 -27.21 9.80 -25.62
CA ALA A 71 -26.14 9.03 -26.24
C ALA A 71 -24.76 9.41 -25.67
N THR A 72 -24.50 10.71 -25.50
CA THR A 72 -23.25 11.21 -24.90
C THR A 72 -23.08 10.72 -23.46
N TYR A 73 -24.11 10.86 -22.60
CA TYR A 73 -24.03 10.41 -21.20
C TYR A 73 -23.90 8.89 -21.10
N THR A 74 -24.53 8.13 -21.98
CA THR A 74 -24.39 6.66 -22.03
C THR A 74 -22.95 6.26 -22.35
N SER A 75 -22.34 6.88 -23.36
CA SER A 75 -20.94 6.65 -23.70
C SER A 75 -19.98 7.05 -22.56
N THR A 76 -20.21 8.23 -21.97
CA THR A 76 -19.43 8.71 -20.83
C THR A 76 -19.52 7.75 -19.66
N LEU A 77 -20.73 7.26 -19.34
CA LEU A 77 -20.96 6.32 -18.25
C LEU A 77 -20.24 5.00 -18.46
N SER A 78 -20.25 4.47 -19.69
CA SER A 78 -19.49 3.27 -20.05
C SER A 78 -18.00 3.47 -19.80
N ASN A 79 -17.43 4.55 -20.35
CA ASN A 79 -16.01 4.86 -20.18
C ASN A 79 -15.61 5.07 -18.72
N GLN A 80 -16.47 5.72 -17.92
CA GLN A 80 -16.23 5.90 -16.49
C GLN A 80 -16.21 4.56 -15.74
N LYS A 81 -17.14 3.67 -16.03
CA LYS A 81 -17.20 2.32 -15.44
C LYS A 81 -15.96 1.50 -15.81
N ASP A 82 -15.52 1.57 -17.06
CA ASP A 82 -14.31 0.89 -17.53
C ASP A 82 -13.04 1.46 -16.86
N THR A 83 -12.98 2.78 -16.69
CA THR A 83 -11.86 3.45 -16.00
C THR A 83 -11.79 3.02 -14.53
N VAL A 84 -12.91 3.06 -13.80
CA VAL A 84 -12.95 2.63 -12.40
C VAL A 84 -12.59 1.14 -12.27
N SER A 85 -13.12 0.27 -13.15
CA SER A 85 -12.77 -1.15 -13.19
C SER A 85 -11.28 -1.37 -13.37
N THR A 86 -10.67 -0.64 -14.32
CA THR A 86 -9.23 -0.72 -14.60
C THR A 86 -8.41 -0.23 -13.39
N ASN A 87 -8.83 0.86 -12.75
CA ASN A 87 -8.14 1.41 -11.58
C ASN A 87 -8.17 0.44 -10.39
N VAL A 88 -9.31 -0.20 -10.12
CA VAL A 88 -9.43 -1.22 -9.06
C VAL A 88 -8.53 -2.43 -9.36
N LYS A 89 -8.53 -2.92 -10.63
CA LYS A 89 -7.65 -4.03 -11.05
C LYS A 89 -6.17 -3.69 -10.90
N ASN A 90 -5.78 -2.48 -11.30
CA ASN A 90 -4.39 -2.01 -11.16
C ASN A 90 -3.97 -1.89 -9.69
N ALA A 91 -4.85 -1.35 -8.84
CA ALA A 91 -4.60 -1.26 -7.40
C ALA A 91 -4.47 -2.66 -6.77
N TYR A 92 -5.32 -3.62 -7.17
CA TYR A 92 -5.21 -5.02 -6.74
C TYR A 92 -3.89 -5.66 -7.17
N ASN A 93 -3.50 -5.51 -8.43
CA ASN A 93 -2.22 -6.04 -8.92
C ASN A 93 -1.04 -5.44 -8.16
N SER A 94 -1.08 -4.14 -7.87
CA SER A 94 -0.06 -3.48 -7.06
C SER A 94 -0.02 -4.01 -5.62
N LEU A 95 -1.17 -4.31 -5.04
CA LEU A 95 -1.28 -4.91 -3.70
C LEU A 95 -0.68 -6.32 -3.68
N VAL A 96 -0.97 -7.16 -4.68
CA VAL A 96 -0.40 -8.52 -4.79
C VAL A 96 1.12 -8.46 -4.92
N LEU A 97 1.65 -7.59 -5.80
CA LEU A 97 3.10 -7.42 -5.97
C LEU A 97 3.78 -6.92 -4.69
N ALA A 98 3.15 -5.99 -3.98
CA ALA A 98 3.68 -5.49 -2.72
C ALA A 98 3.65 -6.55 -1.61
N LYS A 99 2.61 -7.41 -1.57
CA LYS A 99 2.52 -8.58 -0.71
C LYS A 99 3.70 -9.53 -0.95
N ASP A 100 3.89 -9.95 -2.19
CA ASP A 100 4.95 -10.90 -2.55
C ASP A 100 6.35 -10.35 -2.21
N SER A 101 6.56 -9.05 -2.48
CA SER A 101 7.80 -8.35 -2.13
C SER A 101 8.04 -8.33 -0.61
N TYR A 102 7.00 -8.10 0.18
CA TYR A 102 7.10 -8.14 1.64
C TYR A 102 7.41 -9.54 2.16
N GLU A 103 6.71 -10.58 1.68
CA GLU A 103 6.93 -11.97 2.10
C GLU A 103 8.34 -12.43 1.77
N GLN A 104 8.86 -12.07 0.59
CA GLN A 104 10.25 -12.34 0.23
C GLN A 104 11.26 -11.60 1.11
N ALA A 105 11.04 -10.30 1.35
CA ALA A 105 11.92 -9.51 2.21
C ALA A 105 11.91 -10.03 3.66
N LYS A 106 10.76 -10.48 4.16
CA LYS A 106 10.61 -11.13 5.47
C LYS A 106 11.44 -12.42 5.56
N THR A 107 11.32 -13.29 4.57
CA THR A 107 12.10 -14.54 4.49
C THR A 107 13.60 -14.25 4.45
N ASN A 108 14.03 -13.25 3.67
CA ASN A 108 15.43 -12.84 3.61
C ASN A 108 15.94 -12.29 4.95
N TYR A 109 15.13 -11.53 5.67
CA TYR A 109 15.48 -11.05 6.99
C TYR A 109 15.60 -12.20 8.00
N GLU A 110 14.66 -13.15 8.02
CA GLU A 110 14.70 -14.33 8.91
C GLU A 110 15.96 -15.19 8.65
N LEU A 111 16.36 -15.34 7.38
CA LEU A 111 17.61 -16.02 7.03
C LEU A 111 18.84 -15.26 7.54
N ALA A 112 18.90 -13.95 7.29
CA ALA A 112 20.01 -13.10 7.73
C ALA A 112 20.12 -13.06 9.27
N GLU A 113 19.00 -13.16 9.98
CA GLU A 113 19.00 -13.24 11.45
C GLU A 113 19.58 -14.58 11.95
N LYS A 114 19.24 -15.69 11.32
CA LYS A 114 19.85 -17.01 11.61
C LYS A 114 21.35 -17.00 11.34
N GLU A 115 21.78 -16.41 10.22
CA GLU A 115 23.20 -16.27 9.87
C GLU A 115 23.96 -15.40 10.88
N ARG A 116 23.38 -14.28 11.32
CA ARG A 116 23.93 -13.42 12.36
C ARG A 116 24.09 -14.18 13.68
N ALA A 117 23.05 -14.92 14.09
CA ALA A 117 23.10 -15.73 15.32
C ALA A 117 24.18 -16.83 15.24
N ALA A 118 24.27 -17.53 14.11
CA ALA A 118 25.34 -18.51 13.88
C ALA A 118 26.74 -17.87 13.90
N ALA A 119 26.88 -16.68 13.31
CA ALA A 119 28.15 -15.95 13.33
C ALA A 119 28.52 -15.49 14.74
N GLU A 120 27.55 -15.13 15.59
CA GLU A 120 27.77 -14.77 16.99
C GLU A 120 28.34 -15.94 17.80
N LEU A 121 27.79 -17.15 17.62
CA LEU A 121 28.31 -18.38 18.22
C LEU A 121 29.73 -18.72 17.74
N ARG A 122 29.99 -18.54 16.43
CA ARG A 122 31.34 -18.78 15.85
C ARG A 122 32.37 -17.76 16.36
N LEU A 123 31.96 -16.52 16.60
CA LEU A 123 32.80 -15.49 17.19
C LEU A 123 33.16 -15.84 18.62
N SER A 124 32.20 -16.26 19.44
CA SER A 124 32.43 -16.68 20.82
C SER A 124 33.35 -17.91 20.92
N ALA A 125 33.25 -18.82 19.94
CA ALA A 125 34.14 -19.97 19.80
C ALA A 125 35.52 -19.63 19.20
N GLY A 126 35.78 -18.37 18.86
CA GLY A 126 37.03 -17.92 18.28
C GLY A 126 37.32 -18.38 16.83
N THR A 127 36.29 -18.91 16.13
CA THR A 127 36.43 -19.47 14.78
C THR A 127 36.28 -18.43 13.66
N ILE A 128 35.79 -17.24 13.96
CA ILE A 128 35.70 -16.10 13.04
C ILE A 128 36.24 -14.81 13.69
N THR A 129 36.56 -13.84 12.84
CA THR A 129 37.05 -12.53 13.32
C THR A 129 35.89 -11.60 13.68
N LYS A 130 36.16 -10.59 14.54
CA LYS A 130 35.20 -9.50 14.82
C LYS A 130 34.75 -8.79 13.53
N LYS A 131 35.63 -8.63 12.53
CA LYS A 131 35.33 -8.04 11.23
C LYS A 131 34.28 -8.86 10.46
N THR A 132 34.42 -10.18 10.46
CA THR A 132 33.47 -11.09 9.82
C THR A 132 32.11 -11.02 10.47
N TYR A 133 32.05 -11.04 11.80
CA TYR A 133 30.82 -10.88 12.54
C TYR A 133 30.15 -9.52 12.28
N ALA A 134 30.92 -8.41 12.28
CA ALA A 134 30.40 -7.09 11.97
C ALA A 134 29.77 -7.03 10.56
N LYS A 135 30.35 -7.73 9.57
CA LYS A 135 29.76 -7.84 8.23
C LYS A 135 28.38 -8.54 8.25
N GLN A 136 28.26 -9.67 8.97
CA GLN A 136 26.98 -10.38 9.10
C GLN A 136 25.92 -9.55 9.85
N LYS A 137 26.33 -8.84 10.92
CA LYS A 137 25.45 -7.92 11.63
C LYS A 137 24.95 -6.80 10.73
N SER A 138 25.81 -6.23 9.88
CA SER A 138 25.42 -5.20 8.91
C SER A 138 24.47 -5.75 7.84
N ALA A 139 24.72 -6.96 7.33
CA ALA A 139 23.82 -7.63 6.37
C ALA A 139 22.44 -7.89 6.97
N CYS A 140 22.36 -8.35 8.21
CA CYS A 140 21.10 -8.53 8.92
C CYS A 140 20.35 -7.21 9.10
N LEU A 141 21.04 -6.12 9.44
CA LEU A 141 20.43 -4.80 9.55
C LEU A 141 19.89 -4.29 8.21
N SER A 142 20.63 -4.49 7.12
CA SER A 142 20.17 -4.15 5.77
C SER A 142 18.93 -4.95 5.38
N ALA A 143 18.90 -6.25 5.65
CA ALA A 143 17.75 -7.11 5.39
C ALA A 143 16.52 -6.67 6.20
N LYS A 144 16.70 -6.28 7.48
CA LYS A 144 15.65 -5.71 8.31
C LYS A 144 15.07 -4.42 7.70
N THR A 145 15.94 -3.50 7.29
CA THR A 145 15.52 -2.25 6.65
C THR A 145 14.73 -2.50 5.36
N SER A 146 15.17 -3.46 4.55
CA SER A 146 14.46 -3.85 3.33
C SER A 146 13.08 -4.44 3.63
N MET A 147 12.96 -5.27 4.67
CA MET A 147 11.69 -5.83 5.11
C MET A 147 10.72 -4.72 5.59
N GLU A 148 11.19 -3.77 6.41
CA GLU A 148 10.36 -2.66 6.88
C GLU A 148 9.92 -1.73 5.74
N SER A 149 10.79 -1.48 4.75
CA SER A 149 10.41 -0.74 3.54
C SER A 149 9.34 -1.46 2.74
N ALA A 150 9.48 -2.76 2.54
CA ALA A 150 8.50 -3.58 1.83
C ALA A 150 7.17 -3.64 2.60
N ARG A 151 7.21 -3.70 3.94
CA ARG A 151 6.04 -3.61 4.82
C ARG A 151 5.28 -2.31 4.60
N LEU A 152 5.98 -1.18 4.58
CA LEU A 152 5.37 0.13 4.32
C LEU A 152 4.75 0.20 2.93
N SER A 153 5.43 -0.33 1.91
CA SER A 153 4.92 -0.40 0.54
C SER A 153 3.64 -1.22 0.46
N PHE A 154 3.57 -2.35 1.18
CA PHE A 154 2.36 -3.17 1.24
C PHE A 154 1.20 -2.42 1.92
N LEU A 155 1.43 -1.77 3.06
CA LEU A 155 0.40 -0.99 3.75
C LEU A 155 -0.13 0.15 2.86
N THR A 156 0.76 0.84 2.14
CA THR A 156 0.38 1.89 1.18
C THR A 156 -0.45 1.34 0.02
N ALA A 157 -0.05 0.22 -0.55
CA ALA A 157 -0.80 -0.44 -1.62
C ALA A 157 -2.18 -0.91 -1.13
N LYS A 158 -2.26 -1.42 0.11
CA LYS A 158 -3.54 -1.81 0.72
C LYS A 158 -4.48 -0.62 0.88
N VAL A 159 -4.00 0.49 1.43
CA VAL A 159 -4.82 1.71 1.57
C VAL A 159 -5.27 2.23 0.21
N THR A 160 -4.40 2.20 -0.80
CA THR A 160 -4.73 2.61 -2.18
C THR A 160 -5.83 1.72 -2.77
N TYR A 161 -5.75 0.42 -2.54
CA TYR A 161 -6.79 -0.52 -2.95
C TYR A 161 -8.12 -0.26 -2.22
N ASP A 162 -8.09 -0.11 -0.91
CA ASP A 162 -9.28 0.16 -0.10
C ASP A 162 -9.98 1.47 -0.56
N TRP A 163 -9.22 2.51 -0.90
CA TRP A 163 -9.77 3.74 -1.47
C TRP A 163 -10.37 3.54 -2.87
N ALA A 164 -9.72 2.74 -3.70
CA ALA A 164 -10.27 2.43 -5.02
C ALA A 164 -11.63 1.73 -4.90
N VAL A 165 -11.75 0.75 -4.00
CA VAL A 165 -13.01 0.03 -3.70
C VAL A 165 -14.06 0.95 -3.08
N ALA A 166 -13.65 1.91 -2.25
CA ALA A 166 -14.54 2.93 -1.69
C ALA A 166 -15.10 3.91 -2.74
N GLY A 167 -14.66 3.81 -4.01
CA GLY A 167 -15.13 4.66 -5.12
C GLY A 167 -14.41 6.01 -5.21
N LEU A 168 -13.27 6.17 -4.52
CA LEU A 168 -12.43 7.37 -4.56
C LEU A 168 -11.44 7.37 -5.74
N ALA A 169 -11.37 6.28 -6.50
CA ALA A 169 -10.59 6.24 -7.73
C ALA A 169 -11.17 7.20 -8.78
N SER A 170 -10.30 7.92 -9.52
CA SER A 170 -10.73 8.79 -10.61
C SER A 170 -11.50 8.01 -11.67
N ALA A 171 -12.60 8.59 -12.14
CA ALA A 171 -13.42 8.08 -13.26
C ALA A 171 -13.23 8.92 -14.54
N SER A 172 -12.29 9.88 -14.49
CA SER A 172 -11.96 10.77 -15.62
C SER A 172 -10.61 10.41 -16.24
#